data_6dbbc612de334b2ba134c18027866ed7
#
_entry.id   6dbbc612de334b2ba134c18027866ed7
#
_cell.length_a   1.000
_cell.length_b   1.000
_cell.length_c   1.000
_cell.angle_alpha   90.00
_cell.angle_beta   90.00
_cell.angle_gamma   90.00
#
_symmetry.space_group_name_H-M   'P 1'
#
loop_
_entity.id
_entity.type
_entity.pdbx_description
1 polymer ?
#
loop_
_entity_poly.entity_id
_entity_poly.type
_entity_poly.pdbx_seq_one_letter_code
_entity_poly.pdbx_strand_id
1 'polypeptide(L)'
;MTTIPTFRILIALGFLVLFAALYSIRWPFKSYEREPITSGNPVVATVGTGSITLREVEQAAALSLYQADQQRSQLLQQALQRKIEETLLAAEASRKGMSVSQLLTEASQSESIARLADLPGPVKRLSLGTTQDSPSEGASQDLQEQARIRQALLVSLRRKTDIHITLPPTEPPILTVSVDDDPSIGPVDAPVTIVEFSDFQCPYCQKSVGILKELRRLYGEKIRTVYRDYPGPNHPYAPQAAEAAQCAGEQRKYWEYHDILFDRQTPGKGWNFPALATELGLQPDTFATCLNTERYREEVAKDLQDGLTLGITSTPTFFINGRPLVGAKPLAEFQAVIDRLLKQQPSS
;
A
#
# COMPACT_ATOMS: atom_id res chain seq x y z
N MET A 1 25.39 -1.30 71.82
CA MET A 1 23.99 -1.75 71.80
C MET A 1 23.22 -0.72 71.00
N THR A 2 23.03 -0.98 69.72
CA THR A 2 22.36 -0.07 68.76
C THR A 2 21.15 -0.81 68.16
N THR A 3 19.99 -0.30 68.56
CA THR A 3 18.66 -0.79 68.12
C THR A 3 18.42 -0.45 66.68
N ILE A 4 18.16 -1.44 65.83
CA ILE A 4 17.76 -1.31 64.41
C ILE A 4 16.26 -0.98 64.41
N PRO A 5 15.80 0.09 63.72
CA PRO A 5 14.38 0.44 63.73
C PRO A 5 13.57 -0.50 62.81
N THR A 6 12.55 -1.11 63.39
CA THR A 6 11.54 -2.01 62.82
C THR A 6 10.69 -1.40 61.69
N PHE A 7 10.97 -0.17 61.28
CA PHE A 7 10.16 0.57 60.28
C PHE A 7 10.44 0.20 58.83
N ARG A 8 11.55 -0.47 58.51
CA ARG A 8 11.90 -0.85 57.14
C ARG A 8 11.26 -2.15 56.64
N ILE A 9 10.73 -2.98 57.51
CA ILE A 9 10.14 -4.29 57.11
C ILE A 9 8.67 -4.14 56.69
N LEU A 10 7.94 -3.14 57.20
CA LEU A 10 6.54 -2.91 56.84
C LEU A 10 6.35 -2.31 55.44
N ILE A 11 7.32 -1.57 54.91
CA ILE A 11 7.25 -1.01 53.54
C ILE A 11 7.50 -2.07 52.51
N ALA A 12 8.37 -3.05 52.75
CA ALA A 12 8.66 -4.12 51.81
C ALA A 12 7.49 -5.11 51.63
N LEU A 13 6.73 -5.36 52.70
CA LEU A 13 5.53 -6.21 52.63
C LEU A 13 4.34 -5.52 51.95
N GLY A 14 4.21 -4.19 52.09
CA GLY A 14 3.17 -3.42 51.40
C GLY A 14 3.35 -3.40 49.87
N PHE A 15 4.59 -3.34 49.37
CA PHE A 15 4.88 -3.38 47.93
C PHE A 15 4.68 -4.79 47.32
N LEU A 16 4.94 -5.85 48.07
CA LEU A 16 4.71 -7.23 47.61
C LEU A 16 3.22 -7.57 47.48
N VAL A 17 2.38 -7.06 48.37
CA VAL A 17 0.92 -7.26 48.32
C VAL A 17 0.29 -6.43 47.18
N LEU A 18 0.78 -5.21 46.94
CA LEU A 18 0.31 -4.40 45.80
C LEU A 18 0.71 -4.99 44.46
N PHE A 19 1.91 -5.60 44.33
CA PHE A 19 2.35 -6.28 43.10
C PHE A 19 1.56 -7.57 42.86
N ALA A 20 1.20 -8.32 43.91
CA ALA A 20 0.36 -9.51 43.78
C ALA A 20 -1.10 -9.17 43.44
N ALA A 21 -1.62 -8.03 43.87
CA ALA A 21 -2.96 -7.56 43.54
C ALA A 21 -3.05 -7.05 42.07
N LEU A 22 -1.96 -6.49 41.52
CA LEU A 22 -1.90 -6.07 40.11
C LEU A 22 -1.71 -7.25 39.14
N TYR A 23 -1.13 -8.39 39.60
CA TYR A 23 -0.96 -9.60 38.78
C TYR A 23 -2.23 -10.47 38.74
N SER A 24 -3.22 -10.22 39.60
CA SER A 24 -4.50 -10.95 39.59
C SER A 24 -5.59 -10.26 38.77
N ILE A 25 -5.33 -9.12 38.11
CA ILE A 25 -6.20 -8.62 37.05
C ILE A 25 -5.99 -9.52 35.86
N ARG A 26 -6.66 -10.66 35.85
CA ARG A 26 -6.92 -11.45 34.66
C ARG A 26 -7.74 -10.55 33.71
N TRP A 27 -7.07 -9.85 32.81
CA TRP A 27 -7.74 -9.34 31.63
C TRP A 27 -8.34 -10.56 30.93
N PRO A 28 -9.65 -10.62 30.76
CA PRO A 28 -10.21 -11.64 29.91
C PRO A 28 -9.83 -11.27 28.46
N PHE A 29 -8.63 -11.68 28.04
CA PHE A 29 -8.42 -11.89 26.61
C PHE A 29 -9.34 -13.06 26.25
N LYS A 30 -10.62 -12.78 26.07
CA LYS A 30 -11.46 -13.59 25.22
C LYS A 30 -10.75 -13.56 23.87
N SER A 31 -10.17 -14.68 23.48
CA SER A 31 -9.82 -14.90 22.09
C SER A 31 -11.03 -14.46 21.28
N TYR A 32 -10.86 -13.44 20.47
CA TYR A 32 -11.90 -12.95 19.57
C TYR A 32 -11.98 -14.02 18.46
N GLU A 33 -12.58 -15.17 18.80
CA GLU A 33 -13.14 -16.04 17.79
C GLU A 33 -14.25 -15.20 17.14
N ARG A 34 -14.05 -14.85 15.86
CA ARG A 34 -15.13 -14.29 15.06
C ARG A 34 -16.23 -15.36 15.07
N GLU A 35 -17.22 -15.19 15.94
CA GLU A 35 -18.47 -15.92 15.73
C GLU A 35 -18.96 -15.59 14.31
N PRO A 36 -19.35 -16.56 13.53
CA PRO A 36 -19.94 -16.29 12.23
C PRO A 36 -21.13 -15.35 12.48
N ILE A 37 -21.09 -14.16 11.87
CA ILE A 37 -22.16 -13.17 11.95
C ILE A 37 -23.42 -13.90 11.45
N THR A 38 -24.29 -14.23 12.39
CA THR A 38 -25.59 -14.83 12.08
C THR A 38 -26.30 -13.92 11.09
N SER A 39 -26.91 -14.47 10.08
CA SER A 39 -27.57 -13.87 8.93
C SER A 39 -28.45 -12.66 9.30
N GLY A 40 -27.88 -11.47 9.31
CA GLY A 40 -28.56 -10.22 9.58
C GLY A 40 -27.57 -9.05 9.51
N ASN A 41 -28.06 -7.90 9.10
CA ASN A 41 -27.30 -6.65 9.15
C ASN A 41 -27.68 -5.92 10.47
N PRO A 42 -26.98 -6.20 11.61
CA PRO A 42 -27.38 -5.68 12.89
C PRO A 42 -27.21 -4.16 12.95
N VAL A 43 -28.14 -3.48 13.63
CA VAL A 43 -27.98 -2.08 14.01
C VAL A 43 -26.92 -2.01 15.10
N VAL A 44 -25.85 -1.26 14.85
CA VAL A 44 -24.71 -1.10 15.79
C VAL A 44 -24.70 0.24 16.50
N ALA A 45 -25.48 1.22 16.01
CA ALA A 45 -25.71 2.49 16.69
C ALA A 45 -27.06 3.11 16.30
N THR A 46 -27.57 4.02 17.15
CA THR A 46 -28.74 4.86 16.84
C THR A 46 -28.37 6.31 17.12
N VAL A 47 -28.74 7.22 16.21
CA VAL A 47 -28.53 8.67 16.34
C VAL A 47 -29.86 9.36 16.08
N GLY A 48 -30.49 9.86 17.12
CA GLY A 48 -31.86 10.38 17.03
C GLY A 48 -32.83 9.28 16.59
N THR A 49 -33.52 9.46 15.46
CA THR A 49 -34.41 8.47 14.83
C THR A 49 -33.70 7.58 13.79
N GLY A 50 -32.45 7.90 13.47
CA GLY A 50 -31.66 7.12 12.49
C GLY A 50 -30.97 5.93 13.12
N SER A 51 -30.85 4.83 12.36
CA SER A 51 -30.07 3.64 12.76
C SER A 51 -28.85 3.49 11.85
N ILE A 52 -27.72 3.08 12.43
CA ILE A 52 -26.51 2.74 11.71
C ILE A 52 -26.31 1.23 11.83
N THR A 53 -26.16 0.57 10.70
CA THR A 53 -25.99 -0.88 10.61
C THR A 53 -24.52 -1.26 10.52
N LEU A 54 -24.18 -2.50 10.87
CA LEU A 54 -22.81 -3.03 10.75
C LEU A 54 -22.32 -2.95 9.29
N ARG A 55 -23.18 -3.22 8.32
CA ARG A 55 -22.84 -3.15 6.89
C ARG A 55 -22.44 -1.74 6.47
N GLU A 56 -23.12 -0.70 6.95
CA GLU A 56 -22.75 0.68 6.65
C GLU A 56 -21.38 1.04 7.24
N VAL A 57 -21.09 0.58 8.46
CA VAL A 57 -19.76 0.77 9.08
C VAL A 57 -18.68 0.00 8.33
N GLU A 58 -18.94 -1.26 7.94
CA GLU A 58 -18.00 -2.06 7.15
C GLU A 58 -17.77 -1.48 5.75
N GLN A 59 -18.80 -0.92 5.11
CA GLN A 59 -18.67 -0.22 3.84
C GLN A 59 -17.82 1.04 3.97
N ALA A 60 -18.06 1.85 4.99
CA ALA A 60 -17.26 3.05 5.26
C ALA A 60 -15.80 2.73 5.60
N ALA A 61 -15.53 1.58 6.20
CA ALA A 61 -14.18 1.12 6.55
C ALA A 61 -13.54 0.19 5.50
N ALA A 62 -14.23 -0.13 4.40
CA ALA A 62 -13.86 -1.23 3.51
C ALA A 62 -12.45 -1.13 2.93
N LEU A 63 -12.02 0.08 2.51
CA LEU A 63 -10.66 0.30 2.00
C LEU A 63 -9.61 0.10 3.10
N SER A 64 -9.83 0.65 4.30
CA SER A 64 -8.91 0.51 5.43
C SER A 64 -8.80 -0.94 5.90
N LEU A 65 -9.91 -1.66 5.97
CA LEU A 65 -9.95 -3.09 6.30
C LEU A 65 -9.17 -3.90 5.24
N TYR A 66 -9.38 -3.61 3.96
CA TYR A 66 -8.66 -4.26 2.89
C TYR A 66 -7.15 -4.01 2.96
N GLN A 67 -6.72 -2.78 3.25
CA GLN A 67 -5.29 -2.45 3.44
C GLN A 67 -4.69 -3.23 4.61
N ALA A 68 -5.40 -3.33 5.73
CA ALA A 68 -4.98 -4.13 6.89
C ALA A 68 -4.88 -5.63 6.54
N ASP A 69 -5.84 -6.17 5.80
CA ASP A 69 -5.82 -7.56 5.34
C ASP A 69 -4.69 -7.82 4.33
N GLN A 70 -4.38 -6.87 3.45
CA GLN A 70 -3.21 -6.95 2.57
C GLN A 70 -1.92 -6.99 3.37
N GLN A 71 -1.76 -6.10 4.35
CA GLN A 71 -0.59 -6.09 5.22
C GLN A 71 -0.45 -7.41 5.99
N ARG A 72 -1.53 -7.91 6.56
CA ARG A 72 -1.58 -9.22 7.22
C ARG A 72 -1.17 -10.35 6.28
N SER A 73 -1.70 -10.36 5.05
CA SER A 73 -1.36 -11.36 4.03
C SER A 73 0.12 -11.33 3.67
N GLN A 74 0.72 -10.15 3.50
CA GLN A 74 2.15 -10.00 3.26
C GLN A 74 3.00 -10.56 4.41
N LEU A 75 2.61 -10.27 5.66
CA LEU A 75 3.30 -10.82 6.84
C LEU A 75 3.20 -12.34 6.91
N LEU A 76 2.02 -12.91 6.60
CA LEU A 76 1.82 -14.35 6.55
C LEU A 76 2.65 -15.00 5.43
N GLN A 77 2.72 -14.40 4.24
CA GLN A 77 3.55 -14.87 3.13
C GLN A 77 5.04 -14.86 3.50
N GLN A 78 5.52 -13.80 4.15
CA GLN A 78 6.89 -13.72 4.62
C GLN A 78 7.20 -14.77 5.70
N ALA A 79 6.27 -14.97 6.65
CA ALA A 79 6.40 -15.98 7.69
C ALA A 79 6.40 -17.40 7.11
N LEU A 80 5.49 -17.68 6.16
CA LEU A 80 5.42 -18.94 5.44
C LEU A 80 6.71 -19.20 4.66
N GLN A 81 7.23 -18.20 3.97
CA GLN A 81 8.50 -18.29 3.24
C GLN A 81 9.65 -18.67 4.16
N ARG A 82 9.80 -18.00 5.32
CA ARG A 82 10.83 -18.37 6.32
C ARG A 82 10.63 -19.78 6.82
N LYS A 83 9.38 -20.20 7.08
CA LYS A 83 9.10 -21.55 7.58
C LYS A 83 9.40 -22.63 6.56
N ILE A 84 9.12 -22.40 5.28
CA ILE A 84 9.52 -23.30 4.19
C ILE A 84 11.05 -23.43 4.16
N GLU A 85 11.79 -22.34 4.24
CA GLU A 85 13.26 -22.35 4.23
C GLU A 85 13.85 -23.12 5.42
N GLU A 86 13.35 -22.87 6.63
CA GLU A 86 13.73 -23.62 7.83
C GLU A 86 13.45 -25.11 7.66
N THR A 87 12.28 -25.46 7.15
CA THR A 87 11.88 -26.86 6.96
C THR A 87 12.76 -27.57 5.93
N LEU A 88 13.07 -26.92 4.80
CA LEU A 88 13.95 -27.48 3.77
C LEU A 88 15.37 -27.74 4.30
N LEU A 89 15.93 -26.77 5.03
CA LEU A 89 17.27 -26.92 5.62
C LEU A 89 17.30 -28.00 6.70
N ALA A 90 16.28 -28.04 7.56
CA ALA A 90 16.20 -29.07 8.62
C ALA A 90 16.04 -30.48 8.05
N ALA A 91 15.19 -30.64 7.02
CA ALA A 91 15.00 -31.93 6.36
C ALA A 91 16.29 -32.44 5.69
N GLU A 92 17.01 -31.56 4.98
CA GLU A 92 18.26 -31.94 4.34
C GLU A 92 19.37 -32.24 5.36
N ALA A 93 19.48 -31.45 6.43
CA ALA A 93 20.40 -31.69 7.52
C ALA A 93 20.12 -33.03 8.19
N SER A 94 18.86 -33.35 8.49
CA SER A 94 18.44 -34.63 9.04
C SER A 94 18.75 -35.81 8.10
N ARG A 95 18.48 -35.65 6.80
CA ARG A 95 18.80 -36.67 5.79
C ARG A 95 20.30 -37.00 5.73
N LYS A 96 21.15 -36.02 5.99
CA LYS A 96 22.60 -36.15 6.01
C LYS A 96 23.17 -36.53 7.40
N GLY A 97 22.33 -36.59 8.43
CA GLY A 97 22.78 -36.90 9.82
C GLY A 97 23.62 -35.78 10.45
N MET A 98 23.41 -34.53 10.08
CA MET A 98 24.18 -33.39 10.56
C MET A 98 23.28 -32.24 11.03
N SER A 99 23.87 -31.23 11.68
CA SER A 99 23.17 -30.00 12.03
C SER A 99 23.02 -29.05 10.81
N VAL A 100 22.07 -28.09 10.89
CA VAL A 100 21.93 -27.08 9.84
C VAL A 100 23.21 -26.23 9.69
N SER A 101 23.91 -25.93 10.76
CA SER A 101 25.18 -25.20 10.70
C SER A 101 26.28 -26.01 9.95
N GLN A 102 26.40 -27.28 10.20
CA GLN A 102 27.30 -28.15 9.46
C GLN A 102 26.91 -28.25 7.98
N LEU A 103 25.62 -28.35 7.68
CA LEU A 103 25.10 -28.36 6.31
C LEU A 103 25.48 -27.07 5.55
N LEU A 104 25.38 -25.91 6.17
CA LEU A 104 25.77 -24.62 5.56
C LEU A 104 27.29 -24.53 5.37
N THR A 105 28.09 -25.05 6.30
CA THR A 105 29.57 -25.17 6.16
C THR A 105 29.95 -26.10 5.01
N GLU A 106 29.31 -27.26 4.88
CA GLU A 106 29.54 -28.17 3.75
C GLU A 106 29.12 -27.50 2.42
N ALA A 107 28.00 -26.78 2.42
CA ALA A 107 27.52 -26.04 1.23
C ALA A 107 28.52 -24.96 0.77
N SER A 108 29.21 -24.28 1.69
CA SER A 108 30.26 -23.30 1.35
C SER A 108 31.45 -23.88 0.63
N GLN A 109 31.72 -25.17 0.82
CA GLN A 109 32.80 -25.88 0.16
C GLN A 109 32.37 -26.55 -1.14
N SER A 110 31.09 -26.51 -1.49
CA SER A 110 30.54 -27.17 -2.68
C SER A 110 30.65 -26.27 -3.91
N GLU A 111 31.42 -26.72 -4.89
CA GLU A 111 31.59 -25.99 -6.17
C GLU A 111 30.28 -25.78 -6.91
N SER A 112 29.32 -26.70 -6.83
CA SER A 112 27.99 -26.58 -7.44
C SER A 112 27.15 -25.50 -6.76
N ILE A 113 27.23 -25.30 -5.45
CA ILE A 113 26.56 -24.26 -4.70
C ILE A 113 27.23 -22.92 -4.94
N ALA A 114 28.55 -22.84 -5.00
CA ALA A 114 29.31 -21.65 -5.34
C ALA A 114 28.91 -21.11 -6.71
N ARG A 115 28.80 -21.97 -7.74
CA ARG A 115 28.31 -21.56 -9.08
C ARG A 115 26.87 -21.03 -9.06
N LEU A 116 25.99 -21.55 -8.23
CA LEU A 116 24.61 -21.03 -8.06
C LEU A 116 24.58 -19.69 -7.31
N ALA A 117 25.53 -19.47 -6.40
CA ALA A 117 25.65 -18.20 -5.67
C ALA A 117 26.14 -17.05 -6.57
N ASP A 118 26.93 -17.36 -7.61
CA ASP A 118 27.48 -16.35 -8.54
C ASP A 118 26.51 -15.97 -9.67
N LEU A 119 25.39 -16.68 -9.84
CA LEU A 119 24.39 -16.30 -10.84
C LEU A 119 23.71 -14.97 -10.45
N PRO A 120 23.61 -14.00 -11.39
CA PRO A 120 22.86 -12.79 -11.15
C PRO A 120 21.37 -13.12 -10.99
N GLY A 121 20.93 -13.24 -9.77
CA GLY A 121 19.52 -13.41 -9.42
C GLY A 121 18.95 -12.16 -8.78
N PRO A 122 17.62 -11.94 -8.79
CA PRO A 122 17.02 -10.86 -8.07
C PRO A 122 17.17 -11.10 -6.57
N VAL A 123 18.29 -10.69 -6.00
CA VAL A 123 18.42 -10.54 -4.56
C VAL A 123 17.58 -9.33 -4.18
N LYS A 124 16.27 -9.54 -4.02
CA LYS A 124 15.45 -8.60 -3.28
C LYS A 124 16.04 -8.55 -1.88
N ARG A 125 16.75 -7.46 -1.58
CA ARG A 125 17.22 -7.16 -0.23
C ARG A 125 16.04 -7.31 0.72
N LEU A 126 16.01 -8.39 1.49
CA LEU A 126 15.25 -8.39 2.73
C LEU A 126 16.02 -7.44 3.66
N SER A 127 15.54 -6.22 3.80
CA SER A 127 15.96 -5.32 4.85
C SER A 127 15.50 -5.94 6.17
N LEU A 128 16.38 -6.70 6.79
CA LEU A 128 16.31 -6.91 8.23
C LEU A 128 16.51 -5.53 8.84
N GLY A 129 15.49 -5.03 9.56
CA GLY A 129 15.58 -3.81 10.34
C GLY A 129 16.79 -3.90 11.27
N THR A 130 17.86 -3.21 10.92
CA THR A 130 19.06 -3.09 11.74
C THR A 130 18.90 -1.87 12.61
N THR A 131 18.84 -2.10 13.92
CA THR A 131 19.32 -1.14 14.92
C THR A 131 20.72 -0.67 14.51
N GLN A 132 20.95 0.64 14.65
CA GLN A 132 22.20 1.36 14.36
C GLN A 132 23.35 0.86 15.26
N ASP A 133 24.01 -0.22 14.86
CA ASP A 133 25.38 -0.49 15.23
C ASP A 133 26.08 -0.96 13.96
N SER A 134 26.97 -0.12 13.44
CA SER A 134 27.74 -0.42 12.22
C SER A 134 28.72 -1.56 12.52
N PRO A 135 28.53 -2.76 11.93
CA PRO A 135 29.54 -3.82 12.02
C PRO A 135 30.80 -3.39 11.27
N SER A 136 31.98 -3.80 11.74
CA SER A 136 33.23 -3.64 11.00
C SER A 136 33.11 -4.20 9.56
N GLU A 137 33.73 -3.56 8.57
CA GLU A 137 33.58 -3.92 7.14
C GLU A 137 33.81 -5.42 6.84
N GLY A 138 34.72 -6.08 7.55
CA GLY A 138 34.97 -7.51 7.41
C GLY A 138 33.82 -8.40 7.89
N ALA A 139 33.19 -8.06 9.03
CA ALA A 139 32.04 -8.84 9.54
C ALA A 139 30.82 -8.73 8.64
N SER A 140 30.66 -7.62 7.90
CA SER A 140 29.59 -7.44 6.93
C SER A 140 29.76 -8.29 5.67
N GLN A 141 31.00 -8.53 5.23
CA GLN A 141 31.31 -9.37 4.06
C GLN A 141 31.05 -10.85 4.34
N ASP A 142 31.48 -11.35 5.51
CA ASP A 142 31.23 -12.74 5.92
C ASP A 142 29.74 -13.05 6.07
N LEU A 143 28.95 -12.14 6.61
CA LEU A 143 27.48 -12.28 6.71
C LEU A 143 26.82 -12.29 5.34
N GLN A 144 27.29 -11.46 4.41
CA GLN A 144 26.77 -11.44 3.04
C GLN A 144 27.09 -12.75 2.30
N GLU A 145 28.29 -13.27 2.44
CA GLU A 145 28.68 -14.52 1.82
C GLU A 145 27.89 -15.72 2.38
N GLN A 146 27.73 -15.79 3.69
CA GLN A 146 26.87 -16.82 4.33
C GLN A 146 25.42 -16.74 3.83
N ALA A 147 24.87 -15.54 3.66
CA ALA A 147 23.54 -15.35 3.11
C ALA A 147 23.44 -15.82 1.65
N ARG A 148 24.47 -15.57 0.81
CA ARG A 148 24.54 -16.04 -0.59
C ARG A 148 24.56 -17.55 -0.67
N ILE A 149 25.41 -18.21 0.12
CA ILE A 149 25.52 -19.67 0.19
C ILE A 149 24.19 -20.29 0.64
N ARG A 150 23.60 -19.76 1.72
CA ARG A 150 22.29 -20.19 2.20
C ARG A 150 21.23 -20.09 1.10
N GLN A 151 21.20 -18.98 0.38
CA GLN A 151 20.24 -18.77 -0.71
C GLN A 151 20.46 -19.74 -1.86
N ALA A 152 21.69 -19.96 -2.28
CA ALA A 152 22.03 -20.91 -3.33
C ALA A 152 21.63 -22.35 -2.96
N LEU A 153 21.89 -22.75 -1.71
CA LEU A 153 21.45 -24.06 -1.19
C LEU A 153 19.93 -24.17 -1.21
N LEU A 154 19.20 -23.16 -0.75
CA LEU A 154 17.73 -23.13 -0.76
C LEU A 154 17.16 -23.21 -2.18
N VAL A 155 17.76 -22.55 -3.17
CA VAL A 155 17.38 -22.69 -4.59
C VAL A 155 17.55 -24.14 -5.05
N SER A 156 18.65 -24.78 -4.70
CA SER A 156 18.90 -26.20 -5.02
C SER A 156 17.87 -27.13 -4.38
N LEU A 157 17.54 -26.91 -3.09
CA LEU A 157 16.58 -27.74 -2.35
C LEU A 157 15.17 -27.58 -2.88
N ARG A 158 14.74 -26.36 -3.21
CA ARG A 158 13.41 -26.08 -3.80
C ARG A 158 13.19 -26.78 -5.14
N ARG A 159 14.23 -26.92 -5.97
CA ARG A 159 14.14 -27.64 -7.23
C ARG A 159 13.90 -29.14 -7.07
N LYS A 160 14.26 -29.69 -5.91
CA LYS A 160 14.16 -31.13 -5.60
C LYS A 160 12.95 -31.49 -4.74
N THR A 161 12.23 -30.50 -4.25
CA THR A 161 11.13 -30.68 -3.29
C THR A 161 9.85 -30.11 -3.87
N ASP A 162 8.81 -30.88 -3.87
CA ASP A 162 7.48 -30.41 -4.24
C ASP A 162 6.87 -29.58 -3.09
N ILE A 163 6.50 -28.34 -3.38
CA ILE A 163 6.00 -27.39 -2.38
C ILE A 163 4.63 -26.88 -2.83
N HIS A 164 3.59 -27.30 -2.13
CA HIS A 164 2.22 -26.82 -2.34
C HIS A 164 1.89 -25.71 -1.34
N ILE A 165 1.51 -24.54 -1.85
CA ILE A 165 1.10 -23.38 -1.04
C ILE A 165 -0.40 -23.19 -1.24
N THR A 166 -1.16 -23.26 -0.13
CA THR A 166 -2.62 -23.10 -0.10
C THR A 166 -3.07 -21.81 0.61
N LEU A 167 -2.14 -20.86 0.82
CA LEU A 167 -2.51 -19.58 1.43
C LEU A 167 -3.48 -18.82 0.50
N PRO A 168 -4.71 -18.51 0.95
CA PRO A 168 -5.68 -17.84 0.10
C PRO A 168 -5.23 -16.42 -0.23
N PRO A 169 -5.49 -15.93 -1.45
CA PRO A 169 -5.25 -14.54 -1.80
C PRO A 169 -6.21 -13.62 -1.04
N THR A 170 -5.78 -12.38 -0.78
CA THR A 170 -6.67 -11.33 -0.28
C THR A 170 -7.47 -10.78 -1.45
N GLU A 171 -8.79 -10.93 -1.41
CA GLU A 171 -9.68 -10.39 -2.44
C GLU A 171 -9.97 -8.91 -2.14
N PRO A 172 -9.79 -8.00 -3.13
CA PRO A 172 -10.13 -6.60 -2.95
C PRO A 172 -11.64 -6.38 -2.88
N PRO A 173 -12.14 -5.48 -2.02
CA PRO A 173 -13.53 -5.07 -2.05
C PRO A 173 -13.88 -4.40 -3.38
N ILE A 174 -15.14 -4.41 -3.76
CA ILE A 174 -15.67 -3.61 -4.86
C ILE A 174 -16.41 -2.43 -4.23
N LEU A 175 -15.84 -1.24 -4.35
CA LEU A 175 -16.40 0.00 -3.83
C LEU A 175 -17.14 0.76 -4.93
N THR A 176 -18.20 1.44 -4.57
CA THR A 176 -18.87 2.39 -5.47
C THR A 176 -18.10 3.70 -5.44
N VAL A 177 -17.51 4.07 -6.57
CA VAL A 177 -16.73 5.30 -6.74
C VAL A 177 -17.42 6.14 -7.78
N SER A 178 -17.74 7.39 -7.43
CA SER A 178 -18.33 8.34 -8.36
C SER A 178 -17.37 8.70 -9.48
N VAL A 179 -17.92 8.97 -10.65
CA VAL A 179 -17.22 9.45 -11.85
C VAL A 179 -17.99 10.63 -12.47
N ASP A 180 -18.68 11.41 -11.64
CA ASP A 180 -19.66 12.45 -12.01
C ASP A 180 -19.23 13.38 -13.17
N ASP A 181 -18.77 14.59 -12.91
CA ASP A 181 -18.33 15.56 -13.90
C ASP A 181 -16.81 15.68 -14.03
N ASP A 182 -16.08 14.74 -13.42
CA ASP A 182 -14.62 14.71 -13.38
C ASP A 182 -13.97 14.57 -14.77
N PRO A 183 -12.80 15.20 -14.95
CA PRO A 183 -12.03 15.07 -16.19
C PRO A 183 -11.68 13.62 -16.52
N SER A 184 -12.00 13.21 -17.75
CA SER A 184 -11.76 11.83 -18.16
C SER A 184 -11.19 11.71 -19.57
N ILE A 185 -10.44 10.62 -19.82
CA ILE A 185 -9.98 10.21 -21.16
C ILE A 185 -10.43 8.79 -21.43
N GLY A 186 -10.92 8.56 -22.62
CA GLY A 186 -11.46 7.28 -23.10
C GLY A 186 -12.99 7.30 -23.22
N PRO A 187 -13.58 6.27 -23.83
CA PRO A 187 -15.01 6.20 -24.03
C PRO A 187 -15.78 6.14 -22.69
N VAL A 188 -16.93 6.78 -22.63
CA VAL A 188 -17.80 6.76 -21.42
C VAL A 188 -18.28 5.34 -21.11
N ASP A 189 -18.49 4.55 -22.16
CA ASP A 189 -18.94 3.15 -22.11
C ASP A 189 -17.78 2.14 -22.12
N ALA A 190 -16.55 2.61 -21.89
CA ALA A 190 -15.40 1.71 -21.79
C ALA A 190 -15.64 0.60 -20.75
N PRO A 191 -15.32 -0.67 -21.09
CA PRO A 191 -15.53 -1.81 -20.21
C PRO A 191 -14.78 -1.72 -18.87
N VAL A 192 -13.70 -0.97 -18.82
CA VAL A 192 -12.92 -0.75 -17.60
C VAL A 192 -12.74 0.73 -17.35
N THR A 193 -13.19 1.18 -16.19
CA THR A 193 -12.96 2.54 -15.69
C THR A 193 -11.92 2.53 -14.60
N ILE A 194 -10.91 3.39 -14.74
CA ILE A 194 -9.84 3.65 -13.77
C ILE A 194 -10.08 5.03 -13.18
N VAL A 195 -10.49 5.11 -11.92
CA VAL A 195 -10.59 6.38 -11.19
C VAL A 195 -9.32 6.55 -10.39
N GLU A 196 -8.60 7.65 -10.61
CA GLU A 196 -7.40 8.03 -9.88
C GLU A 196 -7.70 9.18 -8.93
N PHE A 197 -7.51 8.98 -7.64
CA PHE A 197 -7.41 10.07 -6.66
C PHE A 197 -5.95 10.47 -6.54
N SER A 198 -5.66 11.73 -6.89
CA SER A 198 -4.30 12.17 -7.16
C SER A 198 -4.03 13.58 -6.63
N ASP A 199 -2.75 13.95 -6.57
CA ASP A 199 -2.28 15.22 -6.04
C ASP A 199 -1.12 15.73 -6.89
N PHE A 200 -1.24 16.93 -7.42
CA PHE A 200 -0.24 17.52 -8.31
C PHE A 200 1.13 17.77 -7.67
N GLN A 201 1.23 17.86 -6.34
CA GLN A 201 2.52 17.95 -5.63
C GLN A 201 3.08 16.59 -5.20
N CYS A 202 2.32 15.51 -5.30
CA CYS A 202 2.76 14.19 -4.87
C CYS A 202 3.75 13.58 -5.89
N PRO A 203 5.00 13.24 -5.49
CA PRO A 203 5.98 12.65 -6.42
C PRO A 203 5.62 11.23 -6.87
N TYR A 204 4.78 10.53 -6.13
CA TYR A 204 4.28 9.22 -6.53
C TYR A 204 3.16 9.34 -7.57
N CYS A 205 2.33 10.41 -7.52
CA CYS A 205 1.36 10.72 -8.56
C CYS A 205 2.07 11.04 -9.88
N GLN A 206 3.11 11.87 -9.85
CA GLN A 206 3.95 12.15 -11.03
C GLN A 206 4.45 10.87 -11.71
N LYS A 207 4.92 9.88 -10.93
CA LYS A 207 5.38 8.59 -11.47
C LYS A 207 4.26 7.80 -12.16
N SER A 208 3.02 7.96 -11.72
CA SER A 208 1.88 7.23 -12.27
C SER A 208 1.41 7.77 -13.62
N VAL A 209 1.69 9.03 -13.95
CA VAL A 209 1.32 9.63 -15.24
C VAL A 209 1.80 8.81 -16.43
N GLY A 210 3.09 8.40 -16.41
CA GLY A 210 3.67 7.57 -17.47
C GLY A 210 3.01 6.18 -17.57
N ILE A 211 2.62 5.61 -16.43
CA ILE A 211 1.94 4.30 -16.37
C ILE A 211 0.55 4.41 -16.99
N LEU A 212 -0.23 5.45 -16.65
CA LEU A 212 -1.55 5.66 -17.21
C LEU A 212 -1.52 5.97 -18.71
N LYS A 213 -0.53 6.73 -19.18
CA LYS A 213 -0.29 6.95 -20.62
C LYS A 213 -0.02 5.64 -21.34
N GLU A 214 0.80 4.76 -20.77
CA GLU A 214 1.09 3.45 -21.35
C GLU A 214 -0.12 2.51 -21.32
N LEU A 215 -0.91 2.52 -20.25
CA LEU A 215 -2.17 1.77 -20.20
C LEU A 215 -3.14 2.21 -21.31
N ARG A 216 -3.31 3.51 -21.52
CA ARG A 216 -4.14 4.02 -22.62
C ARG A 216 -3.61 3.57 -23.99
N ARG A 217 -2.30 3.56 -24.18
CA ARG A 217 -1.68 3.06 -25.41
C ARG A 217 -1.95 1.56 -25.64
N LEU A 218 -1.90 0.74 -24.57
CA LEU A 218 -2.07 -0.72 -24.66
C LEU A 218 -3.53 -1.15 -24.82
N TYR A 219 -4.43 -0.50 -24.13
CA TYR A 219 -5.83 -0.94 -24.05
C TYR A 219 -6.79 -0.10 -24.91
N GLY A 220 -6.37 1.10 -25.35
CA GLY A 220 -7.17 1.95 -26.23
C GLY A 220 -8.55 2.25 -25.69
N GLU A 221 -9.57 2.00 -26.48
CA GLU A 221 -10.98 2.25 -26.14
C GLU A 221 -11.56 1.31 -25.07
N LYS A 222 -10.79 0.32 -24.65
CA LYS A 222 -11.23 -0.61 -23.60
C LYS A 222 -11.13 -0.03 -22.20
N ILE A 223 -10.46 1.11 -22.04
CA ILE A 223 -10.32 1.78 -20.74
C ILE A 223 -10.72 3.25 -20.80
N ARG A 224 -11.34 3.70 -19.71
CA ARG A 224 -11.57 5.12 -19.39
C ARG A 224 -10.77 5.46 -18.14
N THR A 225 -10.00 6.54 -18.15
CA THR A 225 -9.31 7.10 -16.97
C THR A 225 -10.05 8.35 -16.52
N VAL A 226 -10.36 8.44 -15.25
CA VAL A 226 -11.00 9.59 -14.59
C VAL A 226 -10.04 10.09 -13.53
N TYR A 227 -9.82 11.40 -13.46
CA TYR A 227 -8.96 12.05 -12.46
C TYR A 227 -9.80 12.76 -11.43
N ARG A 228 -9.51 12.50 -10.17
CA ARG A 228 -10.14 13.15 -9.02
C ARG A 228 -9.10 13.80 -8.13
N ASP A 229 -9.38 15.03 -7.73
CA ASP A 229 -8.46 15.84 -6.95
C ASP A 229 -8.43 15.39 -5.49
N TYR A 230 -7.23 15.04 -4.99
CA TYR A 230 -7.03 14.67 -3.59
C TYR A 230 -5.78 15.34 -3.01
N PRO A 231 -5.82 16.69 -2.83
CA PRO A 231 -4.69 17.45 -2.31
C PRO A 231 -4.34 17.03 -0.88
N GLY A 232 -3.10 16.61 -0.67
CA GLY A 232 -2.59 16.17 0.63
C GLY A 232 -2.35 17.34 1.61
N PRO A 233 -2.48 17.12 2.93
CA PRO A 233 -2.36 18.19 3.92
C PRO A 233 -0.96 18.84 3.99
N ASN A 234 0.06 18.15 3.49
CA ASN A 234 1.45 18.64 3.45
C ASN A 234 1.84 19.22 2.07
N HIS A 235 0.88 19.40 1.18
CA HIS A 235 1.08 19.87 -0.19
C HIS A 235 0.35 21.23 -0.41
N PRO A 236 0.94 22.35 0.07
CA PRO A 236 0.25 23.63 0.16
C PRO A 236 -0.18 24.23 -1.20
N TYR A 237 0.44 23.80 -2.29
CA TYR A 237 0.11 24.31 -3.64
C TYR A 237 -0.81 23.34 -4.42
N ALA A 238 -1.07 22.16 -3.91
CA ALA A 238 -1.89 21.16 -4.61
C ALA A 238 -3.35 21.62 -4.81
N PRO A 239 -4.03 22.24 -3.84
CA PRO A 239 -5.39 22.72 -4.05
C PRO A 239 -5.48 23.72 -5.21
N GLN A 240 -4.58 24.73 -5.24
CA GLN A 240 -4.57 25.72 -6.31
C GLN A 240 -4.15 25.13 -7.66
N ALA A 241 -3.29 24.10 -7.69
CA ALA A 241 -2.92 23.39 -8.91
C ALA A 241 -4.12 22.62 -9.49
N ALA A 242 -4.93 22.01 -8.63
CA ALA A 242 -6.19 21.36 -8.98
C ALA A 242 -7.16 22.36 -9.61
N GLU A 243 -7.44 23.48 -8.92
CA GLU A 243 -8.29 24.54 -9.46
C GLU A 243 -7.78 25.08 -10.81
N ALA A 244 -6.47 25.24 -10.96
CA ALA A 244 -5.86 25.71 -12.21
C ALA A 244 -6.06 24.72 -13.37
N ALA A 245 -5.98 23.42 -13.13
CA ALA A 245 -6.25 22.39 -14.12
C ALA A 245 -7.73 22.41 -14.55
N GLN A 246 -8.66 22.57 -13.61
CA GLN A 246 -10.08 22.71 -13.89
C GLN A 246 -10.36 23.98 -14.72
N CYS A 247 -9.73 25.12 -14.37
CA CYS A 247 -9.82 26.36 -15.16
C CYS A 247 -9.30 26.19 -16.60
N ALA A 248 -8.25 25.41 -16.80
CA ALA A 248 -7.78 25.06 -18.13
C ALA A 248 -8.79 24.16 -18.88
N GLY A 249 -9.52 23.35 -18.15
CA GLY A 249 -10.60 22.50 -18.66
C GLY A 249 -11.74 23.26 -19.31
N GLU A 250 -12.12 24.46 -18.80
CA GLU A 250 -13.11 25.35 -19.45
C GLU A 250 -12.72 25.71 -20.89
N GLN A 251 -11.40 25.70 -21.17
CA GLN A 251 -10.85 25.96 -22.50
C GLN A 251 -10.43 24.66 -23.22
N ARG A 252 -10.92 23.51 -22.78
CA ARG A 252 -10.65 22.17 -23.32
C ARG A 252 -9.17 21.78 -23.28
N LYS A 253 -8.44 22.27 -22.26
CA LYS A 253 -7.00 22.04 -22.08
C LYS A 253 -6.66 21.40 -20.74
N TYR A 254 -7.65 20.72 -20.11
CA TYR A 254 -7.42 20.07 -18.81
C TYR A 254 -6.21 19.14 -18.84
N TRP A 255 -6.17 18.22 -19.80
CA TRP A 255 -5.14 17.17 -19.81
C TRP A 255 -3.76 17.68 -20.21
N GLU A 256 -3.68 18.66 -21.10
CA GLU A 256 -2.42 19.34 -21.40
C GLU A 256 -1.92 20.13 -20.17
N TYR A 257 -2.84 20.74 -19.42
CA TYR A 257 -2.48 21.45 -18.20
C TYR A 257 -2.11 20.51 -17.06
N HIS A 258 -2.84 19.39 -16.90
CA HIS A 258 -2.49 18.29 -16.02
C HIS A 258 -1.07 17.77 -16.29
N ASP A 259 -0.76 17.49 -17.53
CA ASP A 259 0.55 16.94 -17.92
C ASP A 259 1.68 17.93 -17.62
N ILE A 260 1.51 19.21 -17.94
CA ILE A 260 2.56 20.23 -17.68
C ILE A 260 2.75 20.51 -16.18
N LEU A 261 1.70 20.40 -15.37
CA LEU A 261 1.83 20.49 -13.91
C LEU A 261 2.73 19.38 -13.36
N PHE A 262 2.52 18.15 -13.78
CA PHE A 262 3.38 17.04 -13.37
C PHE A 262 4.79 17.10 -13.96
N ASP A 263 4.93 17.52 -15.24
CA ASP A 263 6.24 17.64 -15.89
C ASP A 263 7.10 18.75 -15.24
N ARG A 264 6.48 19.81 -14.74
CA ARG A 264 7.14 20.93 -14.05
C ARG A 264 7.11 20.83 -12.54
N GLN A 265 6.68 19.68 -12.00
CA GLN A 265 6.66 19.45 -10.56
C GLN A 265 8.08 19.55 -9.99
N THR A 266 8.24 20.39 -8.96
CA THR A 266 9.51 20.55 -8.22
C THR A 266 9.19 20.40 -6.73
N PRO A 267 9.90 19.52 -6.00
CA PRO A 267 9.64 19.31 -4.59
C PRO A 267 9.66 20.61 -3.77
N GLY A 268 8.61 20.85 -3.00
CA GLY A 268 8.49 22.03 -2.11
C GLY A 268 8.26 23.36 -2.81
N LYS A 269 8.06 23.39 -4.14
CA LYS A 269 7.75 24.60 -4.90
C LYS A 269 6.37 24.50 -5.54
N GLY A 270 5.72 25.68 -5.69
CA GLY A 270 4.53 25.87 -6.51
C GLY A 270 4.87 26.16 -7.97
N TRP A 271 3.83 26.42 -8.73
CA TRP A 271 3.92 26.75 -10.16
C TRP A 271 3.57 28.23 -10.40
N ASN A 272 4.04 28.75 -11.52
CA ASN A 272 3.51 30.00 -12.08
C ASN A 272 2.34 29.61 -13.01
N PHE A 273 1.16 29.46 -12.43
CA PHE A 273 -0.04 29.01 -13.15
C PHE A 273 -0.36 29.85 -14.40
N PRO A 274 -0.34 31.23 -14.36
CA PRO A 274 -0.57 32.04 -15.54
C PRO A 274 0.48 31.82 -16.65
N ALA A 275 1.75 31.58 -16.30
CA ALA A 275 2.79 31.30 -17.28
C ALA A 275 2.54 29.94 -17.98
N LEU A 276 2.14 28.91 -17.24
CA LEU A 276 1.76 27.60 -17.83
C LEU A 276 0.54 27.73 -18.73
N ALA A 277 -0.46 28.53 -18.33
CA ALA A 277 -1.63 28.80 -19.14
C ALA A 277 -1.26 29.47 -20.49
N THR A 278 -0.34 30.45 -20.42
CA THR A 278 0.17 31.13 -21.63
C THR A 278 0.95 30.16 -22.54
N GLU A 279 1.80 29.29 -21.96
CA GLU A 279 2.57 28.27 -22.71
C GLU A 279 1.64 27.34 -23.51
N LEU A 280 0.48 27.03 -22.95
CA LEU A 280 -0.53 26.16 -23.58
C LEU A 280 -1.49 26.93 -24.50
N GLY A 281 -1.34 28.25 -24.66
CA GLY A 281 -2.16 29.09 -25.52
C GLY A 281 -3.57 29.34 -24.99
N LEU A 282 -3.76 29.26 -23.67
CA LEU A 282 -5.02 29.62 -23.02
C LEU A 282 -5.26 31.12 -23.05
N GLN A 283 -6.54 31.54 -23.05
CA GLN A 283 -6.93 32.95 -22.93
C GLN A 283 -6.58 33.43 -21.51
N PRO A 284 -5.62 34.37 -21.34
CA PRO A 284 -5.06 34.72 -20.02
C PRO A 284 -6.12 35.30 -19.08
N ASP A 285 -6.97 36.21 -19.57
CA ASP A 285 -7.97 36.87 -18.73
C ASP A 285 -9.07 35.93 -18.25
N THR A 286 -9.51 35.02 -19.12
CA THR A 286 -10.46 33.96 -18.77
C THR A 286 -9.88 33.03 -17.71
N PHE A 287 -8.66 32.57 -17.90
CA PHE A 287 -7.96 31.69 -16.96
C PHE A 287 -7.73 32.38 -15.61
N ALA A 288 -7.22 33.63 -15.64
CA ALA A 288 -6.94 34.40 -14.43
C ALA A 288 -8.24 34.69 -13.66
N THR A 289 -9.32 35.02 -14.35
CA THR A 289 -10.65 35.27 -13.72
C THR A 289 -11.14 33.99 -13.03
N CYS A 290 -11.09 32.84 -13.70
CA CYS A 290 -11.48 31.55 -13.12
C CYS A 290 -10.68 31.24 -11.86
N LEU A 291 -9.35 31.33 -11.93
CA LEU A 291 -8.46 30.98 -10.82
C LEU A 291 -8.58 31.96 -9.64
N ASN A 292 -8.67 33.28 -9.91
CA ASN A 292 -8.77 34.31 -8.87
C ASN A 292 -10.14 34.33 -8.16
N THR A 293 -11.17 33.81 -8.80
CA THR A 293 -12.50 33.65 -8.19
C THR A 293 -12.67 32.29 -7.50
N GLU A 294 -11.60 31.48 -7.45
CA GLU A 294 -11.61 30.14 -6.82
C GLU A 294 -12.82 29.30 -7.30
N ARG A 295 -13.14 29.38 -8.60
CA ARG A 295 -14.36 28.83 -9.18
C ARG A 295 -14.53 27.33 -8.93
N TYR A 296 -13.44 26.59 -8.89
CA TYR A 296 -13.44 25.14 -8.71
C TYR A 296 -13.07 24.69 -7.30
N ARG A 297 -12.99 25.61 -6.34
CA ARG A 297 -12.66 25.27 -4.94
C ARG A 297 -13.63 24.25 -4.33
N GLU A 298 -14.93 24.42 -4.58
CA GLU A 298 -15.95 23.52 -4.05
C GLU A 298 -15.86 22.13 -4.70
N GLU A 299 -15.53 22.07 -5.99
CA GLU A 299 -15.35 20.80 -6.70
C GLU A 299 -14.12 20.02 -6.16
N VAL A 300 -12.98 20.70 -6.03
CA VAL A 300 -11.77 20.10 -5.42
C VAL A 300 -12.04 19.65 -3.98
N ALA A 301 -12.82 20.42 -3.21
CA ALA A 301 -13.19 20.06 -1.85
C ALA A 301 -14.13 18.84 -1.80
N LYS A 302 -15.07 18.75 -2.76
CA LYS A 302 -15.98 17.60 -2.91
C LYS A 302 -15.21 16.32 -3.22
N ASP A 303 -14.26 16.35 -4.15
CA ASP A 303 -13.40 15.24 -4.49
C ASP A 303 -12.59 14.75 -3.29
N LEU A 304 -11.98 15.68 -2.56
CA LEU A 304 -11.27 15.38 -1.32
C LEU A 304 -12.20 14.70 -0.31
N GLN A 305 -13.42 15.22 -0.12
CA GLN A 305 -14.40 14.65 0.82
C GLN A 305 -14.86 13.25 0.41
N ASP A 306 -15.08 13.03 -0.87
CA ASP A 306 -15.43 11.71 -1.40
C ASP A 306 -14.29 10.70 -1.19
N GLY A 307 -13.05 11.11 -1.45
CA GLY A 307 -11.90 10.30 -1.17
C GLY A 307 -11.71 9.95 0.32
N LEU A 308 -11.94 10.92 1.21
CA LEU A 308 -11.95 10.70 2.67
C LEU A 308 -13.06 9.71 3.07
N THR A 309 -14.24 9.81 2.48
CA THR A 309 -15.37 8.92 2.73
C THR A 309 -15.08 7.48 2.26
N LEU A 310 -14.33 7.33 1.16
CA LEU A 310 -13.82 6.04 0.68
C LEU A 310 -12.68 5.47 1.56
N GLY A 311 -12.17 6.24 2.53
CA GLY A 311 -11.07 5.84 3.40
C GLY A 311 -9.69 5.96 2.76
N ILE A 312 -9.52 6.82 1.75
CA ILE A 312 -8.22 7.08 1.12
C ILE A 312 -7.31 7.78 2.14
N THR A 313 -6.11 7.27 2.31
CA THR A 313 -5.08 7.79 3.24
C THR A 313 -3.81 8.23 2.54
N SER A 314 -3.68 7.97 1.24
CA SER A 314 -2.47 8.30 0.46
C SER A 314 -2.78 8.41 -1.03
N THR A 315 -1.97 9.20 -1.74
CA THR A 315 -1.99 9.35 -3.18
C THR A 315 -0.74 8.76 -3.85
N PRO A 316 -0.85 8.28 -5.10
CA PRO A 316 -2.10 8.05 -5.81
C PRO A 316 -2.87 6.84 -5.25
N THR A 317 -4.20 6.88 -5.29
CA THR A 317 -5.05 5.70 -5.06
C THR A 317 -5.96 5.53 -6.27
N PHE A 318 -5.97 4.32 -6.83
CA PHE A 318 -6.76 3.98 -8.00
C PHE A 318 -7.90 3.05 -7.64
N PHE A 319 -9.01 3.18 -8.37
CA PHE A 319 -10.11 2.22 -8.33
C PHE A 319 -10.38 1.73 -9.76
N ILE A 320 -10.14 0.44 -10.00
CA ILE A 320 -10.34 -0.18 -11.32
C ILE A 320 -11.65 -0.96 -11.27
N ASN A 321 -12.71 -0.42 -11.87
CA ASN A 321 -14.10 -0.88 -11.68
C ASN A 321 -14.40 -1.12 -10.19
N GLY A 322 -14.09 -0.14 -9.34
CA GLY A 322 -14.32 -0.17 -7.90
C GLY A 322 -13.31 -0.97 -7.07
N ARG A 323 -12.34 -1.66 -7.70
CA ARG A 323 -11.31 -2.41 -7.00
C ARG A 323 -10.11 -1.51 -6.66
N PRO A 324 -9.77 -1.33 -5.39
CA PRO A 324 -8.68 -0.42 -4.99
C PRO A 324 -7.30 -0.97 -5.38
N LEU A 325 -6.45 -0.07 -5.87
CA LEU A 325 -5.02 -0.27 -6.08
C LEU A 325 -4.29 0.95 -5.53
N VAL A 326 -3.63 0.80 -4.37
CA VAL A 326 -3.06 1.91 -3.60
C VAL A 326 -1.59 2.10 -3.91
N GLY A 327 -1.20 3.36 -4.21
CA GLY A 327 0.16 3.78 -4.51
C GLY A 327 0.56 3.64 -5.97
N ALA A 328 1.74 4.19 -6.31
CA ALA A 328 2.33 4.09 -7.64
C ALA A 328 2.83 2.66 -7.91
N LYS A 329 1.92 1.80 -8.34
CA LYS A 329 2.20 0.39 -8.64
C LYS A 329 2.84 0.21 -10.01
N PRO A 330 3.63 -0.86 -10.20
CA PRO A 330 4.15 -1.22 -11.54
C PRO A 330 3.03 -1.46 -12.55
N LEU A 331 3.30 -1.18 -13.84
CA LEU A 331 2.37 -1.41 -14.95
C LEU A 331 1.72 -2.80 -14.92
N ALA A 332 2.49 -3.83 -14.61
CA ALA A 332 2.02 -5.22 -14.57
C ALA A 332 0.88 -5.47 -13.55
N GLU A 333 0.85 -4.72 -12.44
CA GLU A 333 -0.24 -4.85 -11.45
C GLU A 333 -1.55 -4.29 -12.00
N PHE A 334 -1.52 -3.16 -12.70
CA PHE A 334 -2.68 -2.62 -13.41
C PHE A 334 -3.17 -3.58 -14.49
N GLN A 335 -2.25 -4.09 -15.33
CA GLN A 335 -2.57 -5.04 -16.40
C GLN A 335 -3.24 -6.31 -15.84
N ALA A 336 -2.74 -6.85 -14.72
CA ALA A 336 -3.33 -8.04 -14.11
C ALA A 336 -4.79 -7.83 -13.69
N VAL A 337 -5.14 -6.63 -13.19
CA VAL A 337 -6.53 -6.30 -12.82
C VAL A 337 -7.37 -6.07 -14.08
N ILE A 338 -6.90 -5.27 -15.03
CA ILE A 338 -7.60 -4.93 -16.27
C ILE A 338 -7.89 -6.20 -17.09
N ASP A 339 -6.88 -7.04 -17.30
CA ASP A 339 -7.01 -8.28 -18.09
C ASP A 339 -8.01 -9.24 -17.45
N ARG A 340 -8.05 -9.33 -16.12
CA ARG A 340 -9.04 -10.13 -15.39
C ARG A 340 -10.45 -9.60 -15.65
N LEU A 341 -10.66 -8.29 -15.57
CA LEU A 341 -11.95 -7.65 -15.81
C LEU A 341 -12.43 -7.85 -17.25
N LEU A 342 -11.55 -7.68 -18.22
CA LEU A 342 -11.88 -7.86 -19.63
C LEU A 342 -12.23 -9.32 -19.96
N LYS A 343 -11.61 -10.31 -19.29
CA LYS A 343 -11.96 -11.75 -19.44
C LYS A 343 -13.30 -12.13 -18.81
N GLN A 344 -13.76 -11.39 -17.82
CA GLN A 344 -15.03 -11.65 -17.14
C GLN A 344 -16.24 -11.08 -17.87
N GLN A 345 -16.03 -10.28 -18.92
CA GLN A 345 -17.12 -9.78 -19.74
C GLN A 345 -17.61 -10.87 -20.68
N PRO A 346 -18.93 -11.09 -20.81
CA PRO A 346 -19.47 -11.99 -21.80
C PRO A 346 -19.01 -11.51 -23.19
N SER A 347 -18.54 -12.45 -24.01
CA SER A 347 -18.25 -12.20 -25.44
C SER A 347 -19.52 -11.69 -26.10
N SER A 348 -19.55 -10.42 -26.49
CA SER A 348 -20.64 -9.81 -27.27
C SER A 348 -20.70 -10.41 -28.69
#